data_bf6a9ffb20e9c0ad646e602b2cf6e4f4
#
_entry.id   bf6a9ffb20e9c0ad646e602b2cf6e4f4
#
_cell.length_a   1.000
_cell.length_b   1.000
_cell.length_c   1.000
_cell.angle_alpha   90.00
_cell.angle_beta   90.00
_cell.angle_gamma   90.00
#
_symmetry.space_group_name_H-M   'P 1'
#
loop_
_entity.id
_entity.type
_entity.pdbx_description
1 polymer ?
#
loop_
_entity_poly.entity_id
_entity_poly.type
_entity_poly.pdbx_seq_one_letter_code
_entity_poly.pdbx_strand_id
1 'polypeptide(L)'
;MHISRTRFHLNIFKGFGNMATLTRKLLPLVRNALSNQTRLAYARTVSMGAVRAFTYSASRLQLQSEHGTNAHVLTGKVDRFGGVTVNLGDSDFPSDISEGVFSNLLRDSLAQWRTESRVAVWLHVPISLSRCAAAASAHGFTYHHAKQDQAILALWLGDGQSRLPGFATHQIGVAGAVVDESNGKVLVVQDKNKTVNAWKFPGGLSDPGENVGNTAVREVFEETGVRSEFKSLLSIRQQHNHPGAFGMSDMYIICRLSPLTYDINFCTQECLRCEWLELTELAKTNATTPITSRLASLLLHGLNQGFDKIDLAMEELPAVYSGRFYQLYHRELPAGA
;
A
#
# COMPACT_ATOMS: atom_id res chain seq x y z
N MET A 1 -14.12 -17.01 -14.44
CA MET A 1 -13.87 -15.76 -15.16
C MET A 1 -12.95 -14.92 -14.27
N HIS A 2 -11.62 -15.19 -14.37
CA HIS A 2 -10.60 -14.55 -13.54
C HIS A 2 -10.11 -13.29 -14.26
N ILE A 3 -10.28 -12.14 -13.62
CA ILE A 3 -9.71 -10.88 -14.10
C ILE A 3 -8.29 -10.79 -13.51
N SER A 4 -7.31 -11.00 -14.39
CA SER A 4 -5.88 -10.79 -14.11
C SER A 4 -5.64 -9.32 -13.71
N ARG A 5 -5.14 -9.09 -12.51
CA ARG A 5 -4.65 -7.78 -12.08
C ARG A 5 -3.24 -7.57 -12.64
N THR A 6 -3.16 -6.93 -13.80
CA THR A 6 -1.90 -6.52 -14.40
C THR A 6 -1.28 -5.39 -13.57
N ARG A 7 -0.20 -5.64 -12.86
CA ARG A 7 0.61 -4.59 -12.22
C ARG A 7 1.46 -3.89 -13.29
N PHE A 8 1.11 -2.67 -13.63
CA PHE A 8 1.94 -1.79 -14.47
C PHE A 8 3.14 -1.28 -13.67
N HIS A 9 4.34 -1.77 -13.98
CA HIS A 9 5.57 -1.08 -13.66
C HIS A 9 5.85 -0.02 -14.71
N LEU A 10 5.57 1.24 -14.38
CA LEU A 10 5.88 2.37 -15.22
C LEU A 10 7.39 2.71 -15.09
N ASN A 11 8.17 2.37 -16.10
CA ASN A 11 9.54 2.89 -16.28
C ASN A 11 9.44 4.34 -16.78
N ILE A 12 9.52 5.31 -15.88
CA ILE A 12 9.74 6.72 -16.23
C ILE A 12 11.12 7.12 -15.74
N PHE A 13 12.10 7.02 -16.62
CA PHE A 13 13.30 7.88 -16.64
C PHE A 13 14.18 7.55 -17.87
N LYS A 14 13.94 8.30 -18.97
CA LYS A 14 14.96 8.80 -19.92
C LYS A 14 14.29 9.71 -20.93
N GLY A 15 14.69 10.98 -20.94
CA GLY A 15 14.42 11.88 -22.06
C GLY A 15 13.87 13.26 -21.70
N PHE A 16 14.61 14.07 -20.93
CA PHE A 16 14.42 15.51 -20.95
C PHE A 16 15.19 16.10 -22.12
N GLY A 17 14.47 16.41 -23.18
CA GLY A 17 14.91 17.19 -24.31
C GLY A 17 13.76 18.05 -24.83
N ASN A 18 13.84 19.36 -24.59
CA ASN A 18 13.14 20.46 -25.28
C ASN A 18 11.61 20.38 -25.51
N MET A 19 10.85 20.77 -24.52
CA MET A 19 9.40 21.05 -24.61
C MET A 19 9.07 22.55 -24.84
N ALA A 20 10.00 23.37 -25.31
CA ALA A 20 9.78 24.81 -25.49
C ALA A 20 9.31 25.22 -26.89
N THR A 21 9.17 24.28 -27.85
CA THR A 21 8.94 24.66 -29.28
C THR A 21 7.56 24.27 -29.82
N LEU A 22 6.72 23.54 -29.08
CA LEU A 22 5.41 23.08 -29.58
C LEU A 22 4.21 23.97 -29.21
N THR A 23 4.35 24.91 -28.27
CA THR A 23 3.23 25.76 -27.80
C THR A 23 3.01 27.03 -28.64
N ARG A 24 3.80 27.28 -29.67
CA ARG A 24 3.67 28.51 -30.51
C ARG A 24 2.95 28.37 -31.86
N LYS A 25 2.51 27.18 -32.24
CA LYS A 25 1.90 26.97 -33.59
C LYS A 25 0.40 26.61 -33.63
N LEU A 26 -0.31 26.52 -32.52
CA LEU A 26 -1.73 26.11 -32.50
C LEU A 26 -2.73 27.17 -31.99
N LEU A 27 -2.33 28.43 -31.78
CA LEU A 27 -3.21 29.46 -31.23
C LEU A 27 -3.97 30.40 -32.21
N PRO A 28 -3.91 30.30 -33.52
CA PRO A 28 -4.71 31.23 -34.38
C PRO A 28 -6.01 30.63 -34.98
N LEU A 29 -6.41 29.38 -34.76
CA LEU A 29 -7.48 28.76 -35.56
C LEU A 29 -8.83 28.54 -34.85
N VAL A 30 -9.04 29.01 -33.63
CA VAL A 30 -10.32 28.87 -32.90
C VAL A 30 -10.97 30.18 -32.55
N ARG A 31 -10.75 31.24 -33.33
CA ARG A 31 -11.31 32.60 -33.03
C ARG A 31 -12.43 33.11 -33.95
N ASN A 32 -12.94 32.31 -34.86
CA ASN A 32 -14.05 32.77 -35.73
C ASN A 32 -15.06 31.64 -36.01
N ALA A 33 -16.01 31.40 -35.11
CA ALA A 33 -17.33 30.86 -35.42
C ALA A 33 -18.17 30.63 -34.14
N LEU A 34 -18.75 31.69 -33.62
CA LEU A 34 -19.99 31.58 -32.82
C LEU A 34 -20.66 32.94 -32.81
N SER A 35 -21.83 33.01 -33.44
CA SER A 35 -22.63 34.22 -33.59
C SER A 35 -23.20 34.70 -32.25
N ASN A 36 -23.39 36.01 -32.10
CA ASN A 36 -23.83 36.69 -30.88
C ASN A 36 -25.19 36.27 -30.30
N GLN A 37 -25.97 35.44 -30.96
CA GLN A 37 -27.27 35.00 -30.44
C GLN A 37 -27.19 33.80 -29.46
N THR A 38 -26.13 32.98 -29.50
CA THR A 38 -25.97 31.84 -28.61
C THR A 38 -25.41 32.23 -27.24
N ARG A 39 -24.77 33.38 -27.11
CA ARG A 39 -24.23 33.87 -25.83
C ARG A 39 -25.27 34.36 -24.83
N LEU A 40 -26.39 34.90 -25.32
CA LEU A 40 -27.46 35.42 -24.44
C LEU A 40 -28.39 34.33 -23.89
N ALA A 41 -28.54 33.20 -24.58
CA ALA A 41 -29.35 32.08 -24.12
C ALA A 41 -28.63 31.27 -23.02
N TYR A 42 -27.30 31.11 -23.13
CA TYR A 42 -26.50 30.36 -22.13
C TYR A 42 -26.35 31.10 -20.80
N ALA A 43 -26.22 32.43 -20.84
CA ALA A 43 -26.11 33.24 -19.63
C ALA A 43 -27.42 33.31 -18.81
N ARG A 44 -28.59 33.17 -19.45
CA ARG A 44 -29.88 33.17 -18.75
C ARG A 44 -30.23 31.84 -18.11
N THR A 45 -29.77 30.71 -18.67
CA THR A 45 -30.04 29.35 -18.12
C THR A 45 -29.17 29.04 -16.93
N VAL A 46 -27.90 29.53 -16.91
CA VAL A 46 -26.98 29.31 -15.76
C VAL A 46 -27.37 30.14 -14.54
N SER A 47 -27.92 31.37 -14.77
CA SER A 47 -28.35 32.26 -13.68
C SER A 47 -29.57 31.75 -12.90
N MET A 48 -30.53 31.07 -13.55
CA MET A 48 -31.73 30.57 -12.88
C MET A 48 -31.51 29.24 -12.16
N GLY A 49 -30.54 28.39 -12.61
CA GLY A 49 -30.20 27.15 -11.95
C GLY A 49 -29.39 27.36 -10.67
N ALA A 50 -28.47 28.31 -10.68
CA ALA A 50 -27.61 28.62 -9.53
C ALA A 50 -28.40 29.22 -8.34
N VAL A 51 -29.39 30.07 -8.62
CA VAL A 51 -30.22 30.69 -7.55
C VAL A 51 -31.16 29.67 -6.89
N ARG A 52 -31.67 28.68 -7.63
CA ARG A 52 -32.51 27.62 -7.02
C ARG A 52 -31.72 26.59 -6.20
N ALA A 53 -30.46 26.28 -6.56
CA ALA A 53 -29.62 25.41 -5.80
C ALA A 53 -29.15 26.04 -4.48
N PHE A 54 -28.82 27.33 -4.48
CA PHE A 54 -28.43 28.06 -3.27
C PHE A 54 -29.55 28.22 -2.23
N THR A 55 -30.80 28.42 -2.69
CA THR A 55 -31.93 28.54 -1.77
C THR A 55 -32.36 27.20 -1.16
N TYR A 56 -32.13 26.06 -1.86
CA TYR A 56 -32.50 24.75 -1.33
C TYR A 56 -31.50 24.22 -0.28
N SER A 57 -30.22 24.56 -0.43
CA SER A 57 -29.19 24.20 0.56
C SER A 57 -29.29 25.04 1.84
N ALA A 58 -29.56 26.33 1.72
CA ALA A 58 -29.70 27.21 2.87
C ALA A 58 -30.95 26.88 3.71
N SER A 59 -32.08 26.47 3.10
CA SER A 59 -33.29 26.10 3.82
C SER A 59 -33.17 24.77 4.57
N ARG A 60 -32.33 23.83 4.10
CA ARG A 60 -32.09 22.57 4.81
C ARG A 60 -31.17 22.74 6.02
N LEU A 61 -30.22 23.69 5.96
CA LEU A 61 -29.38 24.07 7.10
C LEU A 61 -30.15 24.89 8.16
N GLN A 62 -31.15 25.69 7.75
CA GLN A 62 -32.01 26.44 8.69
C GLN A 62 -33.04 25.57 9.37
N LEU A 63 -33.55 24.50 8.75
CA LEU A 63 -34.52 23.58 9.38
C LEU A 63 -33.90 22.65 10.43
N GLN A 64 -32.56 22.51 10.46
CA GLN A 64 -31.87 21.75 11.51
C GLN A 64 -31.47 22.59 12.72
N SER A 65 -31.59 23.91 12.66
CA SER A 65 -31.28 24.82 13.79
C SER A 65 -32.42 24.98 14.80
N GLU A 66 -33.60 24.41 14.54
CA GLU A 66 -34.74 24.51 15.47
C GLU A 66 -34.92 23.32 16.40
N HIS A 67 -34.12 22.24 16.24
CA HIS A 67 -34.08 21.14 17.22
C HIS A 67 -32.66 21.08 17.83
N GLY A 68 -32.55 21.67 19.01
CA GLY A 68 -31.31 21.88 19.76
C GLY A 68 -30.45 20.66 19.94
N THR A 69 -29.43 20.52 19.07
CA THR A 69 -28.15 19.87 19.32
C THR A 69 -27.12 20.44 18.35
N ASN A 70 -26.08 21.00 18.89
CA ASN A 70 -24.83 21.56 18.30
C ASN A 70 -24.51 21.20 16.83
N ALA A 71 -25.16 21.83 15.86
CA ALA A 71 -24.92 21.66 14.41
C ALA A 71 -23.64 22.36 13.89
N HIS A 72 -22.72 22.74 14.76
CA HIS A 72 -21.53 23.52 14.39
C HIS A 72 -20.21 22.73 14.50
N VAL A 73 -20.25 21.44 14.82
CA VAL A 73 -19.05 20.65 15.13
C VAL A 73 -19.11 19.28 14.43
N LEU A 74 -17.97 18.82 13.93
CA LEU A 74 -17.84 17.49 13.34
C LEU A 74 -17.96 16.42 14.43
N THR A 75 -18.68 15.36 14.13
CA THR A 75 -18.77 14.18 15.00
C THR A 75 -17.54 13.29 14.78
N GLY A 76 -16.89 12.88 15.86
CA GLY A 76 -15.72 12.01 15.81
C GLY A 76 -15.74 10.94 16.91
N LYS A 77 -15.05 9.82 16.66
CA LYS A 77 -14.84 8.75 17.65
C LYS A 77 -13.55 9.02 18.42
N VAL A 78 -13.62 9.02 19.74
CA VAL A 78 -12.46 9.21 20.61
C VAL A 78 -11.80 7.87 20.87
N ASP A 79 -10.48 7.79 20.64
CA ASP A 79 -9.68 6.62 20.95
C ASP A 79 -9.17 6.63 22.41
N ARG A 80 -8.55 5.51 22.83
CA ARG A 80 -8.00 5.36 24.18
C ARG A 80 -6.84 6.30 24.52
N PHE A 81 -6.26 6.98 23.52
CA PHE A 81 -5.14 7.91 23.68
C PHE A 81 -5.60 9.37 23.67
N GLY A 82 -6.92 9.62 23.54
CA GLY A 82 -7.50 10.95 23.44
C GLY A 82 -7.46 11.54 22.03
N GLY A 83 -7.16 10.74 21.03
CA GLY A 83 -7.27 11.13 19.62
C GLY A 83 -8.71 11.08 19.14
N VAL A 84 -9.09 11.97 18.23
CA VAL A 84 -10.42 12.02 17.60
C VAL A 84 -10.32 11.55 16.16
N THR A 85 -11.12 10.55 15.78
CA THR A 85 -11.22 10.09 14.39
C THR A 85 -12.53 10.57 13.79
N VAL A 86 -12.45 11.34 12.72
CA VAL A 86 -13.58 11.82 11.91
C VAL A 86 -13.55 11.13 10.56
N ASN A 87 -14.66 10.51 10.17
CA ASN A 87 -14.78 9.87 8.85
C ASN A 87 -15.80 10.62 7.99
N LEU A 88 -15.33 11.33 6.97
CA LEU A 88 -16.19 12.07 6.04
C LEU A 88 -16.92 11.15 5.04
N GLY A 89 -16.63 9.85 5.05
CA GLY A 89 -17.35 8.85 4.26
C GLY A 89 -18.59 8.28 4.93
N ASP A 90 -18.88 8.69 6.17
CA ASP A 90 -20.08 8.24 6.87
C ASP A 90 -21.34 8.79 6.17
N SER A 91 -22.43 8.02 6.18
CA SER A 91 -23.66 8.29 5.40
C SER A 91 -24.31 9.63 5.71
N ASP A 92 -24.09 10.15 6.90
CA ASP A 92 -24.72 11.39 7.39
C ASP A 92 -23.92 12.66 7.02
N PHE A 93 -22.70 12.48 6.43
CA PHE A 93 -21.87 13.61 6.04
C PHE A 93 -22.28 14.13 4.64
N PRO A 94 -22.49 15.46 4.48
CA PRO A 94 -22.97 16.02 3.21
C PRO A 94 -21.94 15.82 2.08
N SER A 95 -22.32 15.09 1.05
CA SER A 95 -21.44 14.83 -0.11
C SER A 95 -21.18 16.07 -0.98
N ASP A 96 -22.01 17.12 -0.86
CA ASP A 96 -21.93 18.36 -1.62
C ASP A 96 -21.38 19.56 -0.80
N ILE A 97 -20.88 19.32 0.41
CA ILE A 97 -20.34 20.36 1.29
C ILE A 97 -19.28 21.19 0.55
N SER A 98 -19.36 22.50 0.63
CA SER A 98 -18.34 23.38 0.07
C SER A 98 -17.09 23.42 0.96
N GLU A 99 -15.94 23.75 0.36
CA GLU A 99 -14.66 23.90 1.07
C GLU A 99 -14.74 24.91 2.22
N GLY A 100 -15.39 26.07 1.98
CA GLY A 100 -15.53 27.11 3.01
C GLY A 100 -16.42 26.70 4.18
N VAL A 101 -17.54 25.99 3.91
CA VAL A 101 -18.42 25.47 4.99
C VAL A 101 -17.67 24.41 5.79
N PHE A 102 -16.98 23.48 5.14
CA PHE A 102 -16.19 22.47 5.84
C PHE A 102 -15.06 23.10 6.67
N SER A 103 -14.35 24.10 6.14
CA SER A 103 -13.29 24.81 6.85
C SER A 103 -13.80 25.47 8.15
N ASN A 104 -14.99 26.07 8.12
CA ASN A 104 -15.60 26.64 9.31
C ASN A 104 -15.98 25.55 10.35
N LEU A 105 -16.62 24.47 9.92
CA LEU A 105 -16.95 23.34 10.80
C LEU A 105 -15.69 22.76 11.45
N LEU A 106 -14.64 22.59 10.68
CA LEU A 106 -13.36 22.05 11.15
C LEU A 106 -12.71 23.00 12.16
N ARG A 107 -12.70 24.31 11.90
CA ARG A 107 -12.20 25.32 12.85
C ARG A 107 -12.91 25.24 14.19
N ASP A 108 -14.25 25.20 14.17
CA ASP A 108 -15.07 25.21 15.38
C ASP A 108 -14.89 23.88 16.14
N SER A 109 -14.80 22.74 15.41
CA SER A 109 -14.47 21.43 15.97
C SER A 109 -13.10 21.41 16.64
N LEU A 110 -12.07 21.97 15.99
CA LEU A 110 -10.72 22.05 16.54
C LEU A 110 -10.66 22.90 17.81
N ALA A 111 -11.44 23.99 17.87
CA ALA A 111 -11.54 24.82 19.08
C ALA A 111 -12.13 24.01 20.24
N GLN A 112 -13.22 23.28 19.98
CA GLN A 112 -13.84 22.41 20.97
C GLN A 112 -12.89 21.30 21.44
N TRP A 113 -12.27 20.56 20.51
CA TRP A 113 -11.38 19.45 20.88
C TRP A 113 -10.15 19.90 21.66
N ARG A 114 -9.65 21.12 21.44
CA ARG A 114 -8.61 21.72 22.30
C ARG A 114 -9.10 21.98 23.72
N THR A 115 -10.32 22.50 23.87
CA THR A 115 -10.91 22.69 25.23
C THR A 115 -11.17 21.37 25.94
N GLU A 116 -11.48 20.30 25.20
CA GLU A 116 -11.62 18.94 25.71
C GLU A 116 -10.28 18.23 25.95
N SER A 117 -9.14 18.92 25.76
CA SER A 117 -7.79 18.34 25.90
C SER A 117 -7.54 17.13 25.00
N ARG A 118 -8.13 17.12 23.79
CA ARG A 118 -7.82 16.11 22.80
C ARG A 118 -6.39 16.29 22.28
N VAL A 119 -5.71 15.16 22.01
CA VAL A 119 -4.29 15.19 21.67
C VAL A 119 -4.02 15.14 20.16
N ALA A 120 -4.97 14.61 19.38
CA ALA A 120 -4.81 14.47 17.93
C ALA A 120 -6.14 14.38 17.22
N VAL A 121 -6.13 14.68 15.92
CA VAL A 121 -7.29 14.45 15.03
C VAL A 121 -6.84 13.65 13.83
N TRP A 122 -7.58 12.60 13.52
CA TRP A 122 -7.48 11.77 12.33
C TRP A 122 -8.68 12.04 11.44
N LEU A 123 -8.43 12.52 10.22
CA LEU A 123 -9.48 12.87 9.27
C LEU A 123 -9.43 11.92 8.08
N HIS A 124 -10.46 11.10 7.93
CA HIS A 124 -10.63 10.18 6.81
C HIS A 124 -11.41 10.88 5.71
N VAL A 125 -10.78 11.10 4.57
CA VAL A 125 -11.32 11.88 3.45
C VAL A 125 -11.46 10.99 2.23
N PRO A 126 -12.68 10.62 1.82
CA PRO A 126 -12.91 9.95 0.55
C PRO A 126 -12.44 10.80 -0.65
N ILE A 127 -12.04 10.15 -1.74
CA ILE A 127 -11.56 10.85 -2.94
C ILE A 127 -12.61 11.80 -3.53
N SER A 128 -13.89 11.49 -3.39
CA SER A 128 -15.02 12.36 -3.79
C SER A 128 -15.09 13.66 -3.00
N LEU A 129 -14.47 13.70 -1.81
CA LEU A 129 -14.40 14.85 -0.91
C LEU A 129 -12.99 15.47 -0.81
N SER A 130 -12.13 15.29 -1.82
CA SER A 130 -10.74 15.78 -1.82
C SER A 130 -10.62 17.28 -1.52
N ARG A 131 -11.65 18.09 -1.82
CA ARG A 131 -11.73 19.51 -1.43
C ARG A 131 -11.66 19.73 0.09
N CYS A 132 -12.15 18.75 0.89
CA CYS A 132 -12.06 18.82 2.34
C CYS A 132 -10.62 18.61 2.82
N ALA A 133 -9.80 17.83 2.11
CA ALA A 133 -8.37 17.70 2.41
C ALA A 133 -7.63 19.02 2.15
N ALA A 134 -7.96 19.73 1.07
CA ALA A 134 -7.41 21.06 0.80
C ALA A 134 -7.76 22.05 1.91
N ALA A 135 -9.04 22.11 2.33
CA ALA A 135 -9.48 22.92 3.47
C ALA A 135 -8.77 22.54 4.78
N ALA A 136 -8.62 21.23 5.07
CA ALA A 136 -7.94 20.76 6.28
C ALA A 136 -6.47 21.19 6.32
N SER A 137 -5.79 21.27 5.18
CA SER A 137 -4.38 21.71 5.13
C SER A 137 -4.19 23.14 5.64
N ALA A 138 -5.18 24.03 5.43
CA ALA A 138 -5.16 25.39 5.96
C ALA A 138 -5.26 25.45 7.51
N HIS A 139 -5.72 24.37 8.14
CA HIS A 139 -5.78 24.19 9.59
C HIS A 139 -4.61 23.39 10.15
N GLY A 140 -3.56 23.12 9.35
CA GLY A 140 -2.34 22.46 9.78
C GLY A 140 -2.37 20.93 9.68
N PHE A 141 -3.40 20.33 9.07
CA PHE A 141 -3.39 18.90 8.79
C PHE A 141 -2.34 18.56 7.74
N THR A 142 -1.70 17.41 7.91
CA THR A 142 -0.78 16.80 6.94
C THR A 142 -1.28 15.43 6.52
N TYR A 143 -0.92 15.00 5.31
CA TYR A 143 -1.20 13.64 4.88
C TYR A 143 -0.41 12.65 5.74
N HIS A 144 -1.12 11.66 6.29
CA HIS A 144 -0.49 10.54 6.97
C HIS A 144 -0.30 9.36 6.02
N HIS A 145 -1.37 8.96 5.32
CA HIS A 145 -1.32 7.93 4.27
C HIS A 145 -2.58 7.96 3.41
N ALA A 146 -2.58 7.14 2.35
CA ALA A 146 -3.75 6.94 1.51
C ALA A 146 -3.99 5.44 1.26
N LYS A 147 -5.24 5.06 1.07
CA LYS A 147 -5.68 3.72 0.67
C LYS A 147 -6.72 3.88 -0.43
N GLN A 148 -6.45 3.29 -1.62
CA GLN A 148 -7.39 3.28 -2.75
C GLN A 148 -8.09 4.63 -2.97
N ASP A 149 -9.32 4.77 -2.48
CA ASP A 149 -10.21 5.90 -2.65
C ASP A 149 -10.30 6.85 -1.45
N GLN A 150 -9.45 6.65 -0.42
CA GLN A 150 -9.46 7.44 0.81
C GLN A 150 -8.08 7.92 1.20
N ALA A 151 -7.98 9.19 1.58
CA ALA A 151 -6.80 9.77 2.23
C ALA A 151 -7.05 9.94 3.74
N ILE A 152 -6.03 9.66 4.55
CA ILE A 152 -6.02 9.91 5.98
C ILE A 152 -5.08 11.07 6.26
N LEU A 153 -5.61 12.16 6.82
CA LEU A 153 -4.86 13.30 7.29
C LEU A 153 -4.79 13.26 8.81
N ALA A 154 -3.75 13.86 9.38
CA ALA A 154 -3.57 13.93 10.82
C ALA A 154 -3.13 15.30 11.28
N LEU A 155 -3.55 15.69 12.47
CA LEU A 155 -3.14 16.91 13.15
C LEU A 155 -2.85 16.60 14.62
N TRP A 156 -1.66 16.99 15.09
CA TRP A 156 -1.32 16.95 16.51
C TRP A 156 -1.85 18.21 17.22
N LEU A 157 -2.62 18.02 18.28
CA LEU A 157 -3.20 19.10 19.10
C LEU A 157 -2.48 19.30 20.44
N GLY A 158 -1.73 18.29 20.87
CA GLY A 158 -1.03 18.35 22.16
C GLY A 158 0.17 19.29 22.14
N ASP A 159 0.69 19.59 23.33
CA ASP A 159 1.86 20.45 23.50
C ASP A 159 3.15 19.76 23.02
N GLY A 160 4.10 20.57 22.54
CA GLY A 160 5.43 20.12 22.15
C GLY A 160 5.48 19.36 20.83
N GLN A 161 6.46 18.46 20.72
CA GLN A 161 6.68 17.68 19.50
C GLN A 161 5.55 16.67 19.27
N SER A 162 5.11 16.52 18.03
CA SER A 162 4.11 15.53 17.64
C SER A 162 4.54 14.11 18.03
N ARG A 163 3.64 13.38 18.65
CA ARG A 163 3.79 11.95 19.00
C ARG A 163 2.91 11.04 18.13
N LEU A 164 2.38 11.58 17.03
CA LEU A 164 1.67 10.76 16.06
C LEU A 164 2.62 9.68 15.49
N PRO A 165 2.18 8.43 15.38
CA PRO A 165 2.98 7.40 14.75
C PRO A 165 3.19 7.74 13.28
N GLY A 166 4.35 7.36 12.72
CA GLY A 166 4.55 7.42 11.28
C GLY A 166 3.74 6.32 10.58
N PHE A 167 3.42 6.52 9.30
CA PHE A 167 2.93 5.45 8.45
C PHE A 167 4.02 4.40 8.24
N ALA A 168 3.64 3.20 7.75
CA ALA A 168 4.53 2.06 7.55
C ALA A 168 5.94 2.45 7.09
N THR A 169 6.96 1.93 7.78
CA THR A 169 8.38 2.23 7.51
C THR A 169 9.02 1.27 6.51
N HIS A 170 8.39 0.10 6.29
CA HIS A 170 8.89 -0.98 5.44
C HIS A 170 7.79 -1.53 4.53
N GLN A 171 8.16 -1.89 3.30
CA GLN A 171 7.42 -2.86 2.49
C GLN A 171 7.97 -4.26 2.78
N ILE A 172 7.13 -5.28 2.57
CA ILE A 172 7.49 -6.68 2.76
C ILE A 172 7.50 -7.36 1.39
N GLY A 173 8.66 -7.88 1.01
CA GLY A 173 8.81 -8.82 -0.10
C GLY A 173 9.08 -10.22 0.44
N VAL A 174 8.62 -11.24 -0.27
CA VAL A 174 8.80 -12.64 0.14
C VAL A 174 9.28 -13.47 -1.06
N ALA A 175 10.24 -14.36 -0.82
CA ALA A 175 10.65 -15.35 -1.81
C ALA A 175 10.52 -16.78 -1.26
N GLY A 176 10.20 -17.70 -2.14
CA GLY A 176 10.13 -19.12 -1.85
C GLY A 176 11.33 -19.89 -2.42
N ALA A 177 12.18 -20.44 -1.57
CA ALA A 177 13.18 -21.41 -1.95
C ALA A 177 12.55 -22.81 -1.91
N VAL A 178 12.07 -23.28 -3.08
CA VAL A 178 11.46 -24.60 -3.21
C VAL A 178 12.57 -25.63 -3.39
N VAL A 179 12.79 -26.47 -2.37
CA VAL A 179 13.87 -27.46 -2.33
C VAL A 179 13.31 -28.87 -2.50
N ASP A 180 13.80 -29.58 -3.50
CA ASP A 180 13.61 -31.02 -3.62
C ASP A 180 14.71 -31.72 -2.82
N GLU A 181 14.34 -32.17 -1.62
CA GLU A 181 15.26 -32.82 -0.69
C GLU A 181 15.75 -34.20 -1.19
N SER A 182 15.05 -34.81 -2.14
CA SER A 182 15.40 -36.12 -2.69
C SER A 182 16.63 -36.09 -3.61
N ASN A 183 16.87 -34.97 -4.29
CA ASN A 183 17.92 -34.83 -5.28
C ASN A 183 18.80 -33.58 -5.09
N GLY A 184 18.50 -32.74 -4.08
CA GLY A 184 19.29 -31.54 -3.79
C GLY A 184 19.10 -30.38 -4.75
N LYS A 185 18.02 -30.37 -5.55
CA LYS A 185 17.71 -29.29 -6.47
C LYS A 185 16.82 -28.22 -5.86
N VAL A 186 16.93 -27.02 -6.36
CA VAL A 186 16.11 -25.89 -5.96
C VAL A 186 15.56 -25.17 -7.20
N LEU A 187 14.33 -24.70 -7.10
CA LEU A 187 13.66 -23.97 -8.15
C LEU A 187 14.15 -22.51 -8.16
N VAL A 188 14.57 -22.02 -9.35
CA VAL A 188 15.09 -20.67 -9.53
C VAL A 188 14.55 -20.06 -10.81
N VAL A 189 14.50 -18.72 -10.83
CA VAL A 189 14.05 -17.91 -11.95
C VAL A 189 15.07 -16.84 -12.30
N GLN A 190 15.00 -16.33 -13.54
CA GLN A 190 15.66 -15.11 -13.99
C GLN A 190 14.60 -14.11 -14.44
N ASP A 191 14.67 -12.88 -13.93
CA ASP A 191 13.72 -11.82 -14.32
C ASP A 191 13.96 -11.34 -15.75
N LYS A 192 12.88 -11.14 -16.50
CA LYS A 192 12.93 -10.70 -17.90
C LYS A 192 13.44 -9.27 -18.08
N ASN A 193 13.18 -8.38 -17.15
CA ASN A 193 13.41 -6.94 -17.30
C ASN A 193 14.58 -6.43 -16.45
N LYS A 194 15.56 -7.28 -16.14
CA LYS A 194 16.75 -6.88 -15.37
C LYS A 194 17.99 -6.77 -16.23
N THR A 195 18.85 -5.82 -15.88
CA THR A 195 20.13 -5.56 -16.56
C THR A 195 21.12 -6.73 -16.40
N VAL A 196 20.93 -7.55 -15.38
CA VAL A 196 21.75 -8.72 -15.07
C VAL A 196 20.85 -9.94 -14.96
N ASN A 197 21.07 -10.94 -15.81
CA ASN A 197 20.37 -12.21 -15.81
C ASN A 197 20.89 -13.11 -14.67
N ALA A 198 20.64 -12.72 -13.42
CA ALA A 198 21.05 -13.50 -12.26
C ALA A 198 19.91 -14.43 -11.78
N TRP A 199 20.27 -15.66 -11.43
CA TRP A 199 19.37 -16.58 -10.80
C TRP A 199 18.94 -16.07 -9.41
N LYS A 200 17.67 -16.16 -9.13
CA LYS A 200 17.05 -15.83 -7.83
C LYS A 200 15.97 -16.85 -7.48
N PHE A 201 15.54 -16.88 -6.22
CA PHE A 201 14.32 -17.57 -5.85
C PHE A 201 13.10 -16.78 -6.34
N PRO A 202 12.02 -17.46 -6.81
CA PRO A 202 10.78 -16.80 -7.18
C PRO A 202 10.18 -16.06 -5.99
N GLY A 203 9.56 -14.90 -6.23
CA GLY A 203 8.98 -14.10 -5.16
C GLY A 203 8.70 -12.66 -5.53
N GLY A 204 7.81 -12.03 -4.76
CA GLY A 204 7.33 -10.68 -4.96
C GLY A 204 6.85 -10.02 -3.65
N LEU A 205 5.92 -9.07 -3.75
CA LEU A 205 5.41 -8.32 -2.60
C LEU A 205 4.27 -9.06 -1.91
N SER A 206 4.25 -9.01 -0.58
CA SER A 206 3.13 -9.48 0.22
C SER A 206 1.94 -8.54 0.11
N ASP A 207 0.75 -9.10 -0.03
CA ASP A 207 -0.50 -8.33 0.01
C ASP A 207 -0.87 -7.95 1.46
N PRO A 208 -1.61 -6.84 1.67
CA PRO A 208 -2.05 -6.46 3.00
C PRO A 208 -2.88 -7.55 3.68
N GLY A 209 -2.41 -8.01 4.84
CA GLY A 209 -3.05 -9.08 5.62
C GLY A 209 -2.71 -10.51 5.17
N GLU A 210 -1.83 -10.67 4.18
CA GLU A 210 -1.34 -11.98 3.74
C GLU A 210 -0.21 -12.49 4.65
N ASN A 211 -0.28 -13.76 5.04
CA ASN A 211 0.81 -14.41 5.78
C ASN A 211 2.02 -14.66 4.87
N VAL A 212 3.23 -14.47 5.38
CA VAL A 212 4.46 -14.59 4.58
C VAL A 212 4.63 -15.97 3.92
N GLY A 213 4.20 -17.05 4.58
CA GLY A 213 4.20 -18.39 3.99
C GLY A 213 3.25 -18.51 2.80
N ASN A 214 2.07 -17.89 2.88
CA ASN A 214 1.09 -17.87 1.79
C ASN A 214 1.58 -17.01 0.63
N THR A 215 2.21 -15.87 0.91
CA THR A 215 2.87 -15.04 -0.11
C THR A 215 3.92 -15.86 -0.87
N ALA A 216 4.80 -16.58 -0.14
CA ALA A 216 5.83 -17.41 -0.77
C ALA A 216 5.25 -18.47 -1.70
N VAL A 217 4.21 -19.19 -1.25
CA VAL A 217 3.52 -20.22 -2.06
C VAL A 217 2.83 -19.62 -3.28
N ARG A 218 2.15 -18.48 -3.13
CA ARG A 218 1.46 -17.78 -4.22
C ARG A 218 2.45 -17.30 -5.28
N GLU A 219 3.49 -16.58 -4.88
CA GLU A 219 4.49 -16.02 -5.80
C GLU A 219 5.23 -17.13 -6.57
N VAL A 220 5.60 -18.23 -5.87
CA VAL A 220 6.18 -19.40 -6.54
C VAL A 220 5.26 -19.93 -7.62
N PHE A 221 3.97 -20.11 -7.30
CA PHE A 221 3.01 -20.62 -8.27
C PHE A 221 2.77 -19.64 -9.43
N GLU A 222 2.62 -18.35 -9.16
CA GLU A 222 2.39 -17.32 -10.18
C GLU A 222 3.57 -17.19 -11.14
N GLU A 223 4.81 -17.21 -10.63
CA GLU A 223 6.02 -17.09 -11.46
C GLU A 223 6.41 -18.39 -12.18
N THR A 224 6.16 -19.56 -11.59
CA THR A 224 6.74 -20.83 -12.08
C THR A 224 5.74 -21.92 -12.47
N GLY A 225 4.49 -21.82 -12.02
CA GLY A 225 3.47 -22.88 -12.15
C GLY A 225 3.66 -24.05 -11.18
N VAL A 226 4.74 -24.09 -10.43
CA VAL A 226 5.03 -25.16 -9.46
C VAL A 226 4.21 -24.97 -8.19
N ARG A 227 3.47 -26.00 -7.78
CA ARG A 227 2.78 -26.03 -6.50
C ARG A 227 3.76 -26.45 -5.40
N SER A 228 3.70 -25.77 -4.29
CA SER A 228 4.58 -25.99 -3.15
C SER A 228 3.86 -25.81 -1.82
N GLU A 229 4.44 -26.30 -0.76
CA GLU A 229 3.97 -26.08 0.61
C GLU A 229 5.03 -25.39 1.47
N PHE A 230 4.59 -24.52 2.36
CA PHE A 230 5.45 -23.81 3.29
C PHE A 230 6.02 -24.76 4.35
N LYS A 231 7.32 -24.67 4.62
CA LYS A 231 8.02 -25.44 5.68
C LYS A 231 8.51 -24.53 6.80
N SER A 232 9.21 -23.44 6.45
CA SER A 232 9.86 -22.59 7.45
C SER A 232 10.20 -21.22 6.87
N LEU A 233 10.52 -20.29 7.75
CA LEU A 233 11.23 -19.07 7.37
C LEU A 233 12.75 -19.33 7.52
N LEU A 234 13.53 -18.95 6.49
CA LEU A 234 15.00 -19.16 6.48
C LEU A 234 15.77 -17.91 6.89
N SER A 235 15.38 -16.76 6.38
CA SER A 235 16.19 -15.55 6.49
C SER A 235 15.38 -14.30 6.26
N ILE A 236 15.88 -13.18 6.81
CA ILE A 236 15.33 -11.83 6.60
C ILE A 236 16.47 -10.93 6.15
N ARG A 237 16.26 -10.22 5.02
CA ARG A 237 17.12 -9.13 4.56
C ARG A 237 16.43 -7.81 4.83
N GLN A 238 17.11 -6.86 5.43
CA GLN A 238 16.68 -5.47 5.52
C GLN A 238 17.54 -4.61 4.59
N GLN A 239 16.90 -3.73 3.83
CA GLN A 239 17.57 -2.76 2.96
C GLN A 239 16.88 -1.42 3.04
N HIS A 240 17.68 -0.36 3.24
CA HIS A 240 17.22 1.03 3.20
C HIS A 240 17.50 1.63 1.81
N ASN A 241 16.77 2.69 1.47
CA ASN A 241 16.93 3.43 0.21
C ASN A 241 16.78 2.54 -1.04
N HIS A 242 15.92 1.53 -0.98
CA HIS A 242 15.63 0.69 -2.14
C HIS A 242 14.83 1.48 -3.19
N PRO A 243 15.28 1.58 -4.47
CA PRO A 243 14.63 2.45 -5.46
C PRO A 243 13.16 2.11 -5.75
N GLY A 244 12.76 0.84 -5.64
CA GLY A 244 11.38 0.38 -5.87
C GLY A 244 10.46 0.43 -4.64
N ALA A 245 10.95 0.92 -3.50
CA ALA A 245 10.20 0.89 -2.24
C ALA A 245 9.46 2.20 -1.93
N PHE A 246 9.29 3.09 -2.90
CA PHE A 246 8.52 4.36 -2.75
C PHE A 246 8.92 5.19 -1.52
N GLY A 247 10.21 5.23 -1.18
CA GLY A 247 10.73 5.92 0.01
C GLY A 247 10.67 5.11 1.31
N MET A 248 10.09 3.91 1.29
CA MET A 248 10.13 2.99 2.42
C MET A 248 11.42 2.16 2.42
N SER A 249 11.73 1.55 3.55
CA SER A 249 12.73 0.48 3.62
C SER A 249 12.13 -0.84 3.12
N ASP A 250 12.99 -1.76 2.69
CA ASP A 250 12.59 -3.04 2.16
C ASP A 250 12.98 -4.16 3.14
N MET A 251 11.99 -4.95 3.53
CA MET A 251 12.15 -6.18 4.31
C MET A 251 11.89 -7.33 3.38
N TYR A 252 12.90 -8.17 3.11
CA TYR A 252 12.77 -9.31 2.21
C TYR A 252 12.93 -10.60 2.98
N ILE A 253 11.87 -11.38 3.02
CA ILE A 253 11.75 -12.61 3.79
C ILE A 253 11.91 -13.78 2.84
N ILE A 254 12.77 -14.75 3.19
CA ILE A 254 12.99 -15.95 2.41
C ILE A 254 12.45 -17.14 3.17
N CYS A 255 11.54 -17.88 2.53
CA CYS A 255 10.89 -19.05 3.06
C CYS A 255 11.44 -20.33 2.40
N ARG A 256 11.58 -21.42 3.15
CA ARG A 256 11.79 -22.76 2.60
C ARG A 256 10.44 -23.40 2.29
N LEU A 257 10.33 -23.91 1.07
CA LEU A 257 9.15 -24.62 0.59
C LEU A 257 9.54 -26.02 0.11
N SER A 258 8.60 -26.95 0.17
CA SER A 258 8.71 -28.29 -0.42
C SER A 258 7.85 -28.38 -1.68
N PRO A 259 8.33 -28.99 -2.78
CA PRO A 259 7.53 -29.09 -4.00
C PRO A 259 6.39 -30.11 -3.81
N LEU A 260 5.22 -29.78 -4.33
CA LEU A 260 4.07 -30.69 -4.53
C LEU A 260 3.96 -31.12 -5.98
N THR A 261 4.47 -30.30 -6.91
CA THR A 261 4.59 -30.61 -8.34
C THR A 261 5.97 -30.19 -8.84
N TYR A 262 6.38 -30.74 -10.00
CA TYR A 262 7.71 -30.50 -10.56
C TYR A 262 7.69 -29.84 -11.94
N ASP A 263 6.54 -29.92 -12.64
CA ASP A 263 6.38 -29.40 -13.99
C ASP A 263 6.40 -27.87 -13.96
N ILE A 264 7.30 -27.29 -14.74
CA ILE A 264 7.49 -25.85 -14.87
C ILE A 264 6.57 -25.32 -15.97
N ASN A 265 5.71 -24.36 -15.61
CA ASN A 265 4.92 -23.56 -16.53
C ASN A 265 5.04 -22.09 -16.12
N PHE A 266 6.21 -21.49 -16.36
CA PHE A 266 6.55 -20.19 -15.83
C PHE A 266 5.89 -19.01 -16.58
N CYS A 267 5.68 -17.91 -15.88
CA CYS A 267 5.14 -16.66 -16.40
C CYS A 267 6.14 -15.98 -17.34
N THR A 268 5.88 -16.04 -18.64
CA THR A 268 6.76 -15.42 -19.66
C THR A 268 6.67 -13.89 -19.70
N GLN A 269 5.78 -13.27 -18.95
CA GLN A 269 5.72 -11.81 -18.83
C GLN A 269 6.76 -11.29 -17.83
N GLU A 270 7.00 -12.03 -16.74
CA GLU A 270 7.88 -11.64 -15.64
C GLU A 270 9.23 -12.37 -15.69
N CYS A 271 9.23 -13.65 -16.06
CA CYS A 271 10.41 -14.48 -16.07
C CYS A 271 11.00 -14.66 -17.50
N LEU A 272 12.31 -14.62 -17.57
CA LEU A 272 13.10 -15.01 -18.76
C LEU A 272 13.32 -16.52 -18.82
N ARG A 273 13.63 -17.11 -17.66
CA ARG A 273 13.90 -18.54 -17.49
C ARG A 273 13.45 -19.01 -16.11
N CYS A 274 13.11 -20.30 -16.02
CA CYS A 274 12.81 -20.99 -14.77
C CYS A 274 13.37 -22.40 -14.84
N GLU A 275 14.17 -22.83 -13.85
CA GLU A 275 14.86 -24.11 -13.87
C GLU A 275 15.00 -24.70 -12.46
N TRP A 276 15.12 -26.04 -12.40
CA TRP A 276 15.59 -26.77 -11.23
C TRP A 276 17.11 -26.89 -11.31
N LEU A 277 17.83 -26.17 -10.44
CA LEU A 277 19.31 -26.21 -10.38
C LEU A 277 19.79 -26.95 -9.14
N GLU A 278 20.94 -27.62 -9.27
CA GLU A 278 21.65 -28.22 -8.12
C GLU A 278 22.06 -27.12 -7.14
N LEU A 279 21.75 -27.30 -5.84
CA LEU A 279 22.17 -26.36 -4.80
C LEU A 279 23.69 -26.17 -4.75
N THR A 280 24.45 -27.23 -5.05
CA THR A 280 25.92 -27.19 -5.10
C THR A 280 26.46 -26.29 -6.22
N GLU A 281 25.77 -26.23 -7.36
CA GLU A 281 26.10 -25.35 -8.47
C GLU A 281 25.66 -23.92 -8.18
N LEU A 282 24.43 -23.74 -7.67
CA LEU A 282 23.89 -22.44 -7.34
C LEU A 282 24.72 -21.69 -6.29
N ALA A 283 25.27 -22.39 -5.32
CA ALA A 283 26.14 -21.81 -4.29
C ALA A 283 27.49 -21.32 -4.81
N LYS A 284 27.97 -21.85 -5.96
CA LYS A 284 29.30 -21.56 -6.51
C LYS A 284 29.28 -20.64 -7.73
N THR A 285 28.16 -20.58 -8.45
CA THR A 285 28.07 -19.79 -9.68
C THR A 285 28.06 -18.28 -9.41
N ASN A 286 28.70 -17.51 -10.28
CA ASN A 286 28.63 -16.05 -10.27
C ASN A 286 27.38 -15.50 -10.97
N ALA A 287 26.54 -16.37 -11.55
CA ALA A 287 25.31 -16.00 -12.23
C ALA A 287 24.10 -15.91 -11.26
N THR A 288 24.34 -15.61 -9.99
CA THR A 288 23.32 -15.43 -8.95
C THR A 288 23.39 -14.04 -8.32
N THR A 289 22.31 -13.64 -7.63
CA THR A 289 22.39 -12.50 -6.71
C THR A 289 23.17 -12.91 -5.44
N PRO A 290 23.85 -11.97 -4.75
CA PRO A 290 24.60 -12.28 -3.53
C PRO A 290 23.76 -12.98 -2.44
N ILE A 291 22.48 -12.60 -2.32
CA ILE A 291 21.57 -13.23 -1.35
C ILE A 291 21.25 -14.66 -1.78
N THR A 292 21.02 -14.92 -3.05
CA THR A 292 20.70 -16.26 -3.56
C THR A 292 21.87 -17.22 -3.34
N SER A 293 23.11 -16.80 -3.66
CA SER A 293 24.32 -17.62 -3.42
C SER A 293 24.50 -17.94 -1.92
N ARG A 294 24.32 -16.94 -1.04
CA ARG A 294 24.43 -17.16 0.41
C ARG A 294 23.37 -18.14 0.92
N LEU A 295 22.12 -18.01 0.44
CA LEU A 295 21.03 -18.90 0.85
C LEU A 295 21.16 -20.30 0.25
N ALA A 296 21.68 -20.44 -0.97
CA ALA A 296 22.03 -21.76 -1.51
C ALA A 296 23.04 -22.48 -0.62
N SER A 297 24.04 -21.78 -0.10
CA SER A 297 24.99 -22.33 0.87
C SER A 297 24.34 -22.71 2.18
N LEU A 298 23.39 -21.90 2.68
CA LEU A 298 22.61 -22.20 3.88
C LEU A 298 21.74 -23.45 3.70
N LEU A 299 21.05 -23.54 2.55
CA LEU A 299 20.22 -24.71 2.21
C LEU A 299 21.06 -25.99 2.07
N LEU A 300 22.25 -25.90 1.47
CA LEU A 300 23.20 -27.02 1.45
C LEU A 300 23.61 -27.48 2.84
N HIS A 301 23.82 -26.53 3.76
CA HIS A 301 24.10 -26.87 5.15
C HIS A 301 22.92 -27.60 5.79
N GLY A 302 21.69 -27.10 5.57
CA GLY A 302 20.47 -27.77 6.05
C GLY A 302 20.27 -29.15 5.47
N LEU A 303 20.51 -29.34 4.17
CA LEU A 303 20.40 -30.63 3.50
C LEU A 303 21.39 -31.66 4.08
N ASN A 304 22.61 -31.22 4.44
CA ASN A 304 23.66 -32.09 4.96
C ASN A 304 23.59 -32.34 6.48
N GLN A 305 23.10 -31.39 7.27
CA GLN A 305 23.15 -31.40 8.73
C GLN A 305 21.77 -31.47 9.40
N GLY A 306 20.69 -31.38 8.58
CA GLY A 306 19.31 -31.28 9.04
C GLY A 306 18.78 -29.84 8.95
N PHE A 307 17.56 -29.71 8.48
CA PHE A 307 16.90 -28.40 8.33
C PHE A 307 16.55 -27.75 9.67
N ASP A 308 16.44 -28.55 10.74
CA ASP A 308 16.31 -28.05 12.12
C ASP A 308 17.44 -27.08 12.51
N LYS A 309 18.60 -27.18 11.87
CA LYS A 309 19.75 -26.28 12.10
C LYS A 309 19.59 -24.90 11.46
N ILE A 310 18.70 -24.76 10.47
CA ILE A 310 18.58 -23.52 9.70
C ILE A 310 17.17 -22.91 9.75
N ASP A 311 16.15 -23.72 9.94
CA ASP A 311 14.75 -23.30 9.92
C ASP A 311 14.37 -22.43 11.12
N LEU A 312 13.49 -21.46 10.88
CA LEU A 312 12.64 -20.85 11.89
C LEU A 312 11.24 -21.41 11.70
N ALA A 313 10.82 -22.29 12.62
CA ALA A 313 9.50 -22.90 12.62
C ALA A 313 8.44 -21.85 12.89
N MET A 314 7.25 -22.05 12.33
CA MET A 314 6.10 -21.17 12.56
C MET A 314 5.20 -21.77 13.63
N GLU A 315 4.87 -20.98 14.62
CA GLU A 315 3.88 -21.28 15.64
C GLU A 315 2.79 -20.22 15.65
N GLU A 316 1.53 -20.64 15.68
CA GLU A 316 0.40 -19.73 15.81
C GLU A 316 0.03 -19.57 17.30
N LEU A 317 0.13 -18.35 17.80
CA LEU A 317 -0.12 -18.01 19.19
C LEU A 317 -1.29 -17.03 19.34
N PRO A 318 -2.04 -17.11 20.46
CA PRO A 318 -3.09 -16.16 20.74
C PRO A 318 -2.52 -14.76 21.03
N ALA A 319 -3.12 -13.73 20.41
CA ALA A 319 -2.76 -12.36 20.70
C ALA A 319 -3.38 -11.88 22.02
N VAL A 320 -2.82 -10.79 22.59
CA VAL A 320 -3.39 -10.12 23.77
C VAL A 320 -4.80 -9.54 23.52
N TYR A 321 -5.20 -9.43 22.25
CA TYR A 321 -6.55 -9.02 21.85
C TYR A 321 -7.41 -10.26 21.65
N SER A 322 -8.51 -10.37 22.40
CA SER A 322 -9.41 -11.52 22.36
C SER A 322 -9.83 -11.92 20.93
N GLY A 323 -9.73 -13.21 20.62
CA GLY A 323 -10.14 -13.79 19.34
C GLY A 323 -9.19 -13.50 18.19
N ARG A 324 -7.98 -13.00 18.45
CA ARG A 324 -6.94 -12.79 17.42
C ARG A 324 -5.75 -13.69 17.68
N PHE A 325 -5.06 -14.06 16.61
CA PHE A 325 -3.85 -14.87 16.61
C PHE A 325 -2.76 -14.16 15.82
N TYR A 326 -1.49 -14.53 16.05
CA TYR A 326 -0.35 -14.10 15.27
C TYR A 326 0.58 -15.29 15.01
N GLN A 327 1.39 -15.21 13.96
CA GLN A 327 2.40 -16.20 13.64
C GLN A 327 3.75 -15.75 14.18
N LEU A 328 4.35 -16.59 15.02
CA LEU A 328 5.70 -16.42 15.55
C LEU A 328 6.64 -17.36 14.79
N TYR A 329 7.76 -16.84 14.32
CA TYR A 329 8.81 -17.58 13.65
C TYR A 329 10.03 -17.64 14.55
N HIS A 330 10.39 -18.83 15.01
CA HIS A 330 11.50 -19.03 15.93
C HIS A 330 12.17 -20.39 15.74
N ARG A 331 13.33 -20.58 16.35
CA ARG A 331 13.97 -21.91 16.45
C ARG A 331 13.09 -22.83 17.25
N GLU A 332 12.99 -24.08 16.82
CA GLU A 332 12.34 -25.11 17.65
C GLU A 332 13.01 -25.16 19.03
N LEU A 333 12.18 -25.22 20.07
CA LEU A 333 12.65 -25.35 21.42
C LEU A 333 13.10 -26.81 21.65
N PRO A 334 14.17 -27.05 22.41
CA PRO A 334 14.53 -28.42 22.81
C PRO A 334 13.37 -29.08 23.56
N ALA A 335 13.22 -30.37 23.41
CA ALA A 335 12.22 -31.14 24.16
C ALA A 335 12.40 -30.94 25.68
N GLY A 336 11.39 -30.38 26.33
CA GLY A 336 11.39 -30.10 27.78
C GLY A 336 11.83 -28.67 28.16
N ALA A 337 11.95 -27.73 27.21
CA ALA A 337 12.24 -26.32 27.48
C ALA A 337 10.98 -25.57 27.93
#